data_34e9df05990f40a96c3173f05d6fd581
#
_entry.id   34e9df05990f40a96c3173f05d6fd581
#
_cell.length_a   1.000
_cell.length_b   1.000
_cell.length_c   1.000
_cell.angle_alpha   90.00
_cell.angle_beta   90.00
_cell.angle_gamma   90.00
#
_symmetry.space_group_name_H-M   'P 1'
#
loop_
_entity.id
_entity.type
_entity.pdbx_description
1 polymer ?
#
loop_
_entity_poly.entity_id
_entity_poly.type
_entity_poly.pdbx_seq_one_letter_code
_entity_poly.pdbx_strand_id
1 'polypeptide(L)'
;MPYGEPSEPKLARNPYLEFLRANAERNVISDHVTSRHADYVLDRYKQIPPGGNWEDITDSLTNYSDVQRTHSNIYRRLLWDEPSITIGHYRKSMLVHPSQNRGLSLREAARLQSFPDWFHFVGTENGDAGGLMHQQQQLANAVCPLVTKSIAEFLLSL
;
A
#
# COMPACT_ATOMS: atom_id res chain seq x y z
N MET A 1 14.32 9.36 -7.97
CA MET A 1 14.31 10.76 -7.48
C MET A 1 14.62 10.72 -6.01
N PRO A 2 15.62 11.45 -5.51
CA PRO A 2 15.81 11.55 -4.08
C PRO A 2 14.59 12.27 -3.51
N TYR A 3 13.98 11.68 -2.50
CA TYR A 3 13.02 12.39 -1.66
C TYR A 3 13.74 13.57 -1.04
N GLY A 4 13.31 14.81 -1.36
CA GLY A 4 13.70 15.95 -0.57
C GLY A 4 13.38 15.65 0.89
N GLU A 5 14.39 15.82 1.76
CA GLU A 5 14.18 15.68 3.18
C GLU A 5 13.02 16.59 3.60
N PRO A 6 11.90 16.06 4.14
CA PRO A 6 11.00 16.90 4.86
C PRO A 6 11.81 17.41 6.06
N SER A 7 11.86 18.73 6.24
CA SER A 7 12.35 19.35 7.47
C SER A 7 11.68 18.60 8.62
N GLU A 8 12.45 17.76 9.31
CA GLU A 8 11.93 16.88 10.34
C GLU A 8 11.17 17.70 11.39
N PRO A 9 9.84 17.51 11.54
CA PRO A 9 9.31 17.56 12.88
C PRO A 9 10.03 16.41 13.60
N LYS A 10 10.63 16.67 14.77
CA LYS A 10 11.12 15.60 15.65
C LYS A 10 9.96 14.62 15.84
N LEU A 11 9.87 13.63 14.96
CA LEU A 11 8.88 12.57 15.06
C LEU A 11 9.15 11.91 16.40
N ALA A 12 8.22 12.08 17.31
CA ALA A 12 8.21 11.32 18.55
C ALA A 12 8.52 9.86 18.17
N ARG A 13 9.42 9.22 18.93
CA ARG A 13 9.81 7.83 18.68
C ARG A 13 8.56 7.01 18.35
N ASN A 14 8.50 6.48 17.14
CA ASN A 14 7.41 5.63 16.72
C ASN A 14 7.93 4.17 16.71
N PRO A 15 7.56 3.35 17.71
CA PRO A 15 8.04 1.99 17.82
C PRO A 15 7.74 1.13 16.58
N TYR A 16 6.65 1.43 15.89
CA TYR A 16 6.29 0.74 14.65
C TYR A 16 7.28 1.06 13.52
N LEU A 17 7.65 2.32 13.35
CA LEU A 17 8.66 2.70 12.36
C LEU A 17 10.05 2.16 12.73
N GLU A 18 10.40 2.12 14.01
CA GLU A 18 11.65 1.52 14.47
C GLU A 18 11.68 0.02 14.13
N PHE A 19 10.59 -0.70 14.37
CA PHE A 19 10.43 -2.10 13.98
C PHE A 19 10.57 -2.28 12.45
N LEU A 20 9.85 -1.49 11.66
CA LEU A 20 9.88 -1.62 10.20
C LEU A 20 11.28 -1.37 9.61
N ARG A 21 12.03 -0.44 10.20
CA ARG A 21 13.38 -0.05 9.74
C ARG A 21 14.50 -0.84 10.40
N ALA A 22 14.21 -1.66 11.39
CA ALA A 22 15.22 -2.51 12.02
C ALA A 22 15.85 -3.42 10.96
N ASN A 23 17.19 -3.48 10.98
CA ASN A 23 18.00 -4.30 10.05
C ASN A 23 17.86 -3.92 8.54
N ALA A 24 17.23 -2.81 8.22
CA ALA A 24 17.24 -2.29 6.86
C ALA A 24 18.56 -1.55 6.56
N GLU A 25 18.97 -1.59 5.30
CA GLU A 25 20.11 -0.75 4.87
C GLU A 25 19.79 0.73 5.06
N ARG A 26 20.75 1.47 5.61
CA ARG A 26 20.56 2.91 5.82
C ARG A 26 20.38 3.61 4.50
N ASN A 27 19.37 4.48 4.42
CA ASN A 27 19.06 5.31 3.26
C ASN A 27 18.64 4.57 1.99
N VAL A 28 18.32 3.27 2.08
CA VAL A 28 17.77 2.49 0.96
C VAL A 28 16.35 2.06 1.28
N ILE A 29 15.43 2.35 0.37
CA ILE A 29 14.06 1.84 0.42
C ILE A 29 13.88 0.96 -0.81
N SER A 30 13.86 -0.36 -0.60
CA SER A 30 13.58 -1.34 -1.65
C SER A 30 12.09 -1.41 -1.96
N ASP A 31 11.76 -1.93 -3.14
CA ASP A 31 10.37 -2.21 -3.55
C ASP A 31 9.44 -0.97 -3.56
N HIS A 32 10.02 0.24 -3.57
CA HIS A 32 9.24 1.49 -3.66
C HIS A 32 8.83 1.76 -5.12
N VAL A 33 8.11 0.80 -5.69
CA VAL A 33 7.64 0.82 -7.07
C VAL A 33 6.13 0.90 -7.10
N THR A 34 5.58 1.81 -7.90
CA THR A 34 4.14 1.96 -8.13
C THR A 34 3.74 1.36 -9.48
N SER A 35 2.52 0.86 -9.57
CA SER A 35 1.95 0.47 -10.86
C SER A 35 1.80 1.69 -11.76
N ARG A 36 2.04 1.50 -13.06
CA ARG A 36 1.68 2.51 -14.05
C ARG A 36 0.18 2.46 -14.27
N HIS A 37 -0.46 3.60 -14.23
CA HIS A 37 -1.88 3.76 -14.49
C HIS A 37 -2.09 4.58 -15.77
N ALA A 38 -3.19 4.31 -16.47
CA ALA A 38 -3.62 5.14 -17.59
C ALA A 38 -4.07 6.53 -17.09
N ASP A 39 -4.00 7.54 -17.96
CA ASP A 39 -4.28 8.93 -17.59
C ASP A 39 -5.67 9.11 -16.96
N TYR A 40 -6.69 8.44 -17.49
CA TYR A 40 -8.04 8.49 -16.93
C TYR A 40 -8.11 7.96 -15.47
N VAL A 41 -7.22 7.03 -15.07
CA VAL A 41 -7.14 6.55 -13.68
C VAL A 41 -6.48 7.61 -12.79
N LEU A 42 -5.45 8.28 -13.30
CA LEU A 42 -4.80 9.38 -12.58
C LEU A 42 -5.75 10.56 -12.39
N ASP A 43 -6.60 10.85 -13.38
CA ASP A 43 -7.62 11.89 -13.28
C ASP A 43 -8.71 11.54 -12.26
N ARG A 44 -9.06 10.27 -12.12
CA ARG A 44 -9.92 9.79 -11.04
C ARG A 44 -9.27 10.00 -9.67
N TYR A 45 -7.99 9.65 -9.52
CA TYR A 45 -7.29 9.88 -8.26
C TYR A 45 -7.32 11.34 -7.83
N LYS A 46 -7.23 12.29 -8.74
CA LYS A 46 -7.32 13.73 -8.42
C LYS A 46 -8.66 14.14 -7.84
N GLN A 47 -9.73 13.45 -8.21
CA GLN A 47 -11.10 13.77 -7.80
C GLN A 47 -11.49 13.15 -6.45
N ILE A 48 -10.79 12.10 -5.99
CA ILE A 48 -11.13 11.42 -4.75
C ILE A 48 -10.66 12.26 -3.56
N PRO A 49 -11.57 12.68 -2.67
CA PRO A 49 -11.20 13.42 -1.47
C PRO A 49 -10.44 12.54 -0.48
N PRO A 50 -9.76 13.12 0.53
CA PRO A 50 -9.18 12.37 1.63
C PRO A 50 -10.23 11.46 2.30
N GLY A 51 -9.91 10.18 2.48
CA GLY A 51 -10.85 9.17 3.01
C GLY A 51 -12.00 8.78 2.09
N GLY A 52 -12.08 9.37 0.88
CA GLY A 52 -13.09 9.03 -0.13
C GLY A 52 -12.81 7.73 -0.89
N ASN A 53 -13.75 7.37 -1.75
CA ASN A 53 -13.68 6.17 -2.57
C ASN A 53 -14.34 6.40 -3.95
N TRP A 54 -14.64 5.33 -4.67
CA TRP A 54 -15.28 5.38 -5.99
C TRP A 54 -16.68 6.04 -5.98
N GLU A 55 -17.38 6.03 -4.84
CA GLU A 55 -18.71 6.63 -4.71
C GLU A 55 -18.67 8.16 -4.89
N ASP A 56 -17.55 8.77 -4.52
CA ASP A 56 -17.32 10.21 -4.69
C ASP A 56 -17.03 10.62 -6.15
N ILE A 57 -16.80 9.65 -7.04
CA ILE A 57 -16.40 9.89 -8.44
C ILE A 57 -17.26 9.11 -9.45
N THR A 58 -18.49 8.78 -9.11
CA THR A 58 -19.41 7.97 -9.94
C THR A 58 -19.53 8.50 -11.38
N ASP A 59 -19.59 9.80 -11.55
CA ASP A 59 -19.70 10.46 -12.85
C ASP A 59 -18.49 10.24 -13.75
N SER A 60 -17.33 9.95 -13.16
CA SER A 60 -16.08 9.65 -13.86
C SER A 60 -15.91 8.17 -14.22
N LEU A 61 -16.81 7.30 -13.76
CA LEU A 61 -16.74 5.85 -13.96
C LEU A 61 -17.45 5.36 -15.23
N THR A 62 -17.36 6.12 -16.31
CA THR A 62 -18.07 5.87 -17.58
C THR A 62 -17.71 4.55 -18.27
N ASN A 63 -16.60 3.94 -17.93
CA ASN A 63 -16.14 2.66 -18.51
C ASN A 63 -16.50 1.44 -17.65
N TYR A 64 -17.28 1.60 -16.58
CA TYR A 64 -17.79 0.48 -15.77
C TYR A 64 -19.19 0.13 -16.28
N SER A 65 -19.40 -1.15 -16.61
CA SER A 65 -20.71 -1.64 -17.08
C SER A 65 -21.76 -1.71 -15.95
N ASP A 66 -21.30 -1.89 -14.72
CA ASP A 66 -22.14 -1.94 -13.52
C ASP A 66 -21.35 -1.42 -12.33
N VAL A 67 -21.58 -0.16 -12.01
CA VAL A 67 -20.91 0.52 -10.88
C VAL A 67 -21.36 -0.06 -9.54
N GLN A 68 -22.60 -0.57 -9.45
CA GLN A 68 -23.14 -1.12 -8.19
C GLN A 68 -22.50 -2.45 -7.79
N ARG A 69 -21.89 -3.17 -8.73
CA ARG A 69 -21.10 -4.38 -8.45
C ARG A 69 -19.66 -4.09 -8.06
N THR A 70 -19.31 -2.83 -7.94
CA THR A 70 -17.97 -2.39 -7.57
C THR A 70 -17.77 -2.56 -6.06
N HIS A 71 -16.65 -3.14 -5.65
CA HIS A 71 -16.32 -3.30 -4.24
C HIS A 71 -16.10 -1.93 -3.59
N SER A 72 -16.63 -1.73 -2.37
CA SER A 72 -16.56 -0.47 -1.61
C SER A 72 -15.14 0.09 -1.41
N ASN A 73 -14.13 -0.74 -1.59
CA ASN A 73 -12.73 -0.38 -1.38
C ASN A 73 -11.98 0.02 -2.67
N ILE A 74 -12.67 0.12 -3.82
CA ILE A 74 -12.03 0.59 -5.06
C ILE A 74 -11.84 2.10 -4.98
N TYR A 75 -10.66 2.56 -5.41
CA TYR A 75 -10.28 3.97 -5.37
C TYR A 75 -10.26 4.58 -3.95
N ARG A 76 -10.05 3.77 -2.91
CA ARG A 76 -10.02 4.26 -1.53
C ARG A 76 -8.76 5.10 -1.28
N ARG A 77 -8.92 6.39 -1.06
CA ARG A 77 -7.83 7.26 -0.58
C ARG A 77 -7.66 7.08 0.92
N LEU A 78 -6.47 6.68 1.31
CA LEU A 78 -6.13 6.51 2.72
C LEU A 78 -6.05 7.87 3.45
N LEU A 79 -6.12 7.82 4.76
CA LEU A 79 -5.88 8.95 5.65
C LEU A 79 -4.55 8.74 6.41
N TRP A 80 -3.91 9.84 6.80
CA TRP A 80 -2.66 9.78 7.54
C TRP A 80 -2.86 9.32 8.99
N ASP A 81 -3.99 9.69 9.57
CA ASP A 81 -4.24 9.59 11.01
C ASP A 81 -5.16 8.41 11.34
N GLU A 82 -5.52 7.60 10.36
CA GLU A 82 -6.41 6.44 10.54
C GLU A 82 -5.74 5.12 10.13
N PRO A 83 -6.12 4.00 10.76
CA PRO A 83 -5.71 2.69 10.31
C PRO A 83 -6.13 2.46 8.85
N SER A 84 -5.25 1.80 8.09
CA SER A 84 -5.59 1.38 6.73
C SER A 84 -6.74 0.37 6.74
N ILE A 85 -7.54 0.40 5.69
CA ILE A 85 -8.45 -0.71 5.41
C ILE A 85 -7.66 -1.99 5.10
N THR A 86 -8.33 -3.13 5.17
CA THR A 86 -7.73 -4.42 4.80
C THR A 86 -7.15 -4.37 3.39
N ILE A 87 -5.88 -4.73 3.28
CA ILE A 87 -5.19 -4.84 2.00
C ILE A 87 -5.48 -6.23 1.43
N GLY A 88 -6.50 -6.31 0.59
CA GLY A 88 -6.75 -7.47 -0.24
C GLY A 88 -5.96 -7.36 -1.55
N HIS A 89 -6.59 -7.66 -2.65
CA HIS A 89 -6.04 -7.41 -4.00
C HIS A 89 -5.82 -5.91 -4.24
N TYR A 90 -4.83 -5.30 -3.55
CA TYR A 90 -4.70 -3.85 -3.54
C TYR A 90 -4.47 -3.23 -4.94
N ARG A 91 -3.98 -4.02 -5.91
CA ARG A 91 -3.93 -3.62 -7.32
C ARG A 91 -5.33 -3.44 -7.91
N LYS A 92 -6.26 -4.35 -7.59
CA LYS A 92 -7.66 -4.25 -8.03
C LYS A 92 -8.43 -3.22 -7.21
N SER A 93 -8.10 -3.10 -5.93
CA SER A 93 -8.72 -2.14 -5.03
C SER A 93 -8.25 -0.71 -5.27
N MET A 94 -7.13 -0.54 -6.00
CA MET A 94 -6.58 0.78 -6.34
C MET A 94 -6.52 1.71 -5.13
N LEU A 95 -5.87 1.26 -4.05
CA LEU A 95 -5.64 2.09 -2.87
C LEU A 95 -4.83 3.33 -3.25
N VAL A 96 -5.34 4.48 -2.90
CA VAL A 96 -4.77 5.78 -3.25
C VAL A 96 -3.97 6.32 -2.09
N HIS A 97 -2.78 6.84 -2.38
CA HIS A 97 -1.92 7.48 -1.40
C HIS A 97 -2.63 8.69 -0.76
N PRO A 98 -2.46 8.94 0.57
CA PRO A 98 -3.19 10.00 1.27
C PRO A 98 -3.07 11.38 0.65
N SER A 99 -1.88 11.77 0.18
CA SER A 99 -1.60 13.13 -0.34
C SER A 99 -1.14 13.16 -1.80
N GLN A 100 -0.93 12.01 -2.45
CA GLN A 100 -0.48 11.95 -3.85
C GLN A 100 -1.54 11.28 -4.72
N ASN A 101 -1.65 11.73 -5.97
CA ASN A 101 -2.61 11.18 -6.93
C ASN A 101 -2.03 9.94 -7.63
N ARG A 102 -1.72 8.92 -6.84
CA ARG A 102 -1.19 7.63 -7.28
C ARG A 102 -1.63 6.49 -6.37
N GLY A 103 -1.52 5.29 -6.85
CA GLY A 103 -1.63 4.11 -5.99
C GLY A 103 -0.47 4.01 -4.99
N LEU A 104 -0.61 3.13 -4.01
CA LEU A 104 0.48 2.80 -3.10
C LEU A 104 1.60 2.07 -3.85
N SER A 105 2.85 2.30 -3.44
CA SER A 105 3.95 1.43 -3.82
C SER A 105 3.85 0.08 -3.11
N LEU A 106 4.57 -0.92 -3.61
CA LEU A 106 4.65 -2.22 -2.97
C LEU A 106 5.16 -2.09 -1.52
N ARG A 107 6.20 -1.28 -1.30
CA ARG A 107 6.76 -1.04 0.03
C ARG A 107 5.79 -0.33 0.98
N GLU A 108 5.05 0.67 0.51
CA GLU A 108 4.03 1.35 1.31
C GLU A 108 2.95 0.36 1.77
N ALA A 109 2.44 -0.46 0.85
CA ALA A 109 1.45 -1.49 1.18
C ALA A 109 2.04 -2.58 2.11
N ALA A 110 3.29 -2.98 1.92
CA ALA A 110 3.99 -3.93 2.79
C ALA A 110 4.12 -3.40 4.23
N ARG A 111 4.48 -2.14 4.38
CA ARG A 111 4.55 -1.49 5.70
C ARG A 111 3.19 -1.45 6.40
N LEU A 112 2.11 -1.20 5.68
CA LEU A 112 0.76 -1.26 6.26
C LEU A 112 0.40 -2.65 6.78
N GLN A 113 0.97 -3.70 6.19
CA GLN A 113 0.84 -5.09 6.65
C GLN A 113 1.98 -5.53 7.58
N SER A 114 2.72 -4.62 8.17
CA SER A 114 3.82 -4.89 9.10
C SER A 114 5.01 -5.70 8.55
N PHE A 115 5.22 -5.72 7.23
CA PHE A 115 6.45 -6.26 6.67
C PHE A 115 7.61 -5.27 6.89
N PRO A 116 8.72 -5.70 7.49
CA PRO A 116 9.88 -4.84 7.70
C PRO A 116 10.60 -4.52 6.38
N ASP A 117 11.35 -3.43 6.35
CA ASP A 117 11.98 -2.91 5.15
C ASP A 117 13.06 -3.83 4.56
N TRP A 118 13.65 -4.69 5.38
CA TRP A 118 14.62 -5.71 4.93
C TRP A 118 13.94 -6.89 4.19
N PHE A 119 12.62 -7.04 4.30
CA PHE A 119 11.91 -8.11 3.62
C PHE A 119 11.69 -7.77 2.15
N HIS A 120 12.08 -8.65 1.25
CA HIS A 120 11.92 -8.48 -0.19
C HIS A 120 10.90 -9.47 -0.76
N PHE A 121 9.99 -8.95 -1.56
CA PHE A 121 9.08 -9.79 -2.33
C PHE A 121 9.75 -10.21 -3.63
N VAL A 122 9.83 -11.51 -3.88
CA VAL A 122 10.51 -12.04 -5.07
C VAL A 122 9.58 -11.94 -6.28
N GLY A 123 10.04 -11.26 -7.33
CA GLY A 123 9.39 -11.25 -8.64
C GLY A 123 9.73 -12.50 -9.46
N THR A 124 9.28 -12.54 -10.71
CA THR A 124 9.76 -13.53 -11.67
C THR A 124 11.21 -13.24 -12.07
N GLU A 125 12.04 -14.26 -12.21
CA GLU A 125 13.48 -14.14 -12.47
C GLU A 125 13.84 -13.34 -13.73
N ASN A 126 12.91 -13.13 -14.64
CA ASN A 126 13.14 -12.47 -15.94
C ASN A 126 12.88 -10.97 -15.96
N GLY A 127 12.60 -10.32 -14.82
CA GLY A 127 12.39 -8.86 -14.77
C GLY A 127 11.19 -8.33 -15.57
N ASP A 128 10.32 -9.22 -16.05
CA ASP A 128 9.15 -8.91 -16.85
C ASP A 128 8.10 -8.12 -16.05
N ALA A 129 7.22 -7.43 -16.76
CA ALA A 129 6.07 -6.70 -16.19
C ALA A 129 5.18 -7.55 -15.24
N GLY A 130 5.30 -8.88 -15.29
CA GLY A 130 4.73 -9.83 -14.36
C GLY A 130 5.35 -9.78 -12.96
N GLY A 131 6.59 -9.34 -12.79
CA GLY A 131 7.30 -9.33 -11.51
C GLY A 131 6.57 -8.56 -10.43
N LEU A 132 6.22 -7.30 -10.70
CA LEU A 132 5.48 -6.46 -9.74
C LEU A 132 4.08 -7.05 -9.42
N MET A 133 3.40 -7.61 -10.40
CA MET A 133 2.10 -8.24 -10.19
C MET A 133 2.18 -9.44 -9.25
N HIS A 134 3.22 -10.28 -9.39
CA HIS A 134 3.44 -11.42 -8.50
C HIS A 134 3.80 -10.97 -7.09
N GLN A 135 4.64 -9.96 -6.94
CA GLN A 135 4.96 -9.37 -5.63
C GLN A 135 3.71 -8.80 -4.94
N GLN A 136 2.87 -8.10 -5.69
CA GLN A 136 1.59 -7.58 -5.19
C GLN A 136 0.64 -8.72 -4.77
N GLN A 137 0.62 -9.83 -5.50
CA GLN A 137 -0.19 -10.99 -5.16
C GLN A 137 0.33 -11.69 -3.90
N GLN A 138 1.65 -11.82 -3.74
CA GLN A 138 2.26 -12.36 -2.52
C GLN A 138 1.86 -11.52 -1.30
N LEU A 139 1.97 -10.20 -1.40
CA LEU A 139 1.57 -9.31 -0.33
C LEU A 139 0.08 -9.42 -0.01
N ALA A 140 -0.78 -9.46 -1.04
CA ALA A 140 -2.23 -9.55 -0.85
C ALA A 140 -2.68 -10.87 -0.18
N ASN A 141 -1.92 -11.94 -0.37
CA ASN A 141 -2.20 -13.26 0.22
C ASN A 141 -1.52 -13.46 1.58
N ALA A 142 -0.65 -12.54 1.98
CA ALA A 142 0.13 -12.69 3.19
C ALA A 142 -0.68 -12.36 4.45
N VAL A 143 -0.33 -13.00 5.55
CA VAL A 143 -0.77 -12.62 6.90
C VAL A 143 0.23 -11.62 7.48
N CYS A 144 -0.26 -10.60 8.17
CA CYS A 144 0.58 -9.58 8.80
C CYS A 144 1.59 -10.21 9.79
N PRO A 145 2.89 -10.02 9.62
CA PRO A 145 3.92 -10.61 10.47
C PRO A 145 3.73 -10.35 11.98
N LEU A 146 3.34 -9.13 12.36
CA LEU A 146 3.10 -8.81 13.76
C LEU A 146 1.89 -9.55 14.36
N VAL A 147 0.84 -9.75 13.57
CA VAL A 147 -0.32 -10.55 14.01
C VAL A 147 0.10 -12.01 14.22
N THR A 148 0.81 -12.58 13.25
CA THR A 148 1.31 -13.96 13.36
C THR A 148 2.25 -14.13 14.56
N LYS A 149 3.14 -13.15 14.79
CA LYS A 149 4.04 -13.14 15.94
C LYS A 149 3.24 -13.17 17.25
N SER A 150 2.25 -12.29 17.41
CA SER A 150 1.44 -12.21 18.63
C SER A 150 0.67 -13.52 18.90
N ILE A 151 0.15 -14.16 17.84
CA ILE A 151 -0.51 -15.47 17.97
C ILE A 151 0.49 -16.54 18.40
N ALA A 152 1.67 -16.58 17.80
CA ALA A 152 2.71 -17.54 18.15
C ALA A 152 3.20 -17.38 19.60
N GLU A 153 3.45 -16.15 20.05
CA GLU A 153 3.83 -15.84 21.42
C GLU A 153 2.75 -16.28 22.42
N PHE A 154 1.47 -16.05 22.10
CA PHE A 154 0.38 -16.54 22.94
C PHE A 154 0.36 -18.06 23.04
N LEU A 155 0.45 -18.77 21.92
CA LEU A 155 0.46 -20.24 21.91
C LEU A 155 1.65 -20.84 22.66
N LEU A 156 2.82 -20.20 22.63
CA LEU A 156 4.00 -20.65 23.36
C LEU A 156 3.93 -20.37 24.87
N SER A 157 2.99 -19.53 25.30
CA SER A 157 2.76 -19.21 26.72
C SER A 157 1.74 -20.13 27.40
N LEU A 158 1.08 -21.01 26.64
CA LEU A 158 0.14 -22.02 27.15
C LEU A 158 0.86 -23.27 27.65
#